data_089198858e7248560f97e4d01ca6333f
#
_entry.id   089198858e7248560f97e4d01ca6333f
#
_cell.length_a   1.000
_cell.length_b   1.000
_cell.length_c   1.000
_cell.angle_alpha   90.00
_cell.angle_beta   90.00
_cell.angle_gamma   90.00
#
_symmetry.space_group_name_H-M   'P 1'
#
loop_
_entity.id
_entity.type
_entity.pdbx_description
1 polymer ?
#
loop_
_entity_poly.entity_id
_entity_poly.type
_entity_poly.pdbx_seq_one_letter_code
_entity_poly.pdbx_strand_id
1 'polypeptide(L)'
;NHRLTPDDVFGRAGAFGEADAVLLQLELPLPTVRAAIELAKRHRCKVILDPAPAPGRLPAELCEVDVISPNVTEAELLTGTKTGEERADKNIALDLIARGASAAVLKLGGRGSMVVTAGGQMARIPAYEVDIVDTTAAGDAFTAALAVGVSRGQDLRTAAKFANAAGALACTRLGAQSAMPTFDEVHILMEDQPI
;
A
#
# COMPACT_ATOMS: atom_id res chain seq x y z
N ASN A 1 -2.07 16.05 -12.77
CA ASN A 1 -2.99 15.14 -12.05
C ASN A 1 -4.30 15.82 -11.62
N HIS A 2 -4.27 17.14 -11.22
CA HIS A 2 -5.46 17.86 -10.72
C HIS A 2 -6.57 18.10 -11.75
N ARG A 3 -6.39 17.75 -13.02
CA ARG A 3 -7.42 17.88 -14.06
C ARG A 3 -8.30 16.65 -14.21
N LEU A 4 -7.93 15.51 -13.61
CA LEU A 4 -8.74 14.30 -13.67
C LEU A 4 -9.98 14.47 -12.79
N THR A 5 -11.15 14.29 -13.39
CA THR A 5 -12.46 14.48 -12.75
C THR A 5 -13.12 13.14 -12.41
N PRO A 6 -14.13 13.10 -11.53
CA PRO A 6 -14.96 11.92 -11.33
C PRO A 6 -15.58 11.38 -12.61
N ASP A 7 -16.04 12.28 -13.52
CA ASP A 7 -16.64 11.87 -14.79
C ASP A 7 -15.66 11.16 -15.71
N ASP A 8 -14.37 11.58 -15.72
CA ASP A 8 -13.31 10.88 -16.44
C ASP A 8 -13.13 9.45 -15.94
N VAL A 9 -13.23 9.24 -14.62
CA VAL A 9 -13.16 7.92 -13.99
C VAL A 9 -14.37 7.07 -14.38
N PHE A 10 -15.58 7.60 -14.22
CA PHE A 10 -16.81 6.89 -14.61
C PHE A 10 -16.85 6.56 -16.11
N GLY A 11 -16.30 7.44 -16.96
CA GLY A 11 -16.15 7.19 -18.40
C GLY A 11 -15.23 6.01 -18.74
N ARG A 12 -14.48 5.47 -17.78
CA ARG A 12 -13.58 4.31 -17.92
C ARG A 12 -14.04 3.07 -17.16
N ALA A 13 -15.33 2.98 -16.83
CA ALA A 13 -15.90 1.87 -16.06
C ALA A 13 -15.54 0.47 -16.62
N GLY A 14 -15.40 0.31 -17.94
CA GLY A 14 -14.99 -0.95 -18.56
C GLY A 14 -13.64 -1.47 -18.06
N ALA A 15 -12.66 -0.58 -17.82
CA ALA A 15 -11.36 -0.99 -17.31
C ALA A 15 -11.43 -1.58 -15.90
N PHE A 16 -12.36 -1.09 -15.07
CA PHE A 16 -12.60 -1.66 -13.73
C PHE A 16 -13.24 -3.05 -13.80
N GLY A 17 -14.03 -3.32 -14.84
CA GLY A 17 -14.64 -4.64 -15.05
C GLY A 17 -13.62 -5.73 -15.41
N GLU A 18 -12.45 -5.33 -15.89
CA GLU A 18 -11.36 -6.23 -16.30
C GLU A 18 -10.23 -6.31 -15.26
N ALA A 19 -10.28 -5.49 -14.21
CA ALA A 19 -9.25 -5.39 -13.19
C ALA A 19 -9.55 -6.25 -11.96
N ASP A 20 -8.55 -6.96 -11.45
CA ASP A 20 -8.64 -7.67 -10.16
C ASP A 20 -8.43 -6.72 -8.97
N ALA A 21 -7.60 -5.70 -9.16
CA ALA A 21 -7.26 -4.72 -8.12
C ALA A 21 -7.10 -3.31 -8.70
N VAL A 22 -7.43 -2.32 -7.88
CA VAL A 22 -7.22 -0.89 -8.16
C VAL A 22 -6.29 -0.32 -7.10
N LEU A 23 -5.19 0.23 -7.57
CA LEU A 23 -4.18 0.88 -6.74
C LEU A 23 -4.35 2.39 -6.84
N LEU A 24 -4.50 3.06 -5.70
CA LEU A 24 -4.77 4.49 -5.60
C LEU A 24 -3.75 5.18 -4.70
N GLN A 25 -3.44 6.43 -5.06
CA GLN A 25 -2.71 7.40 -4.25
C GLN A 25 -3.53 8.69 -4.11
N LEU A 26 -3.06 9.63 -3.28
CA LEU A 26 -3.75 10.91 -3.05
C LEU A 26 -3.15 12.08 -3.86
N GLU A 27 -2.50 11.78 -4.98
CA GLU A 27 -2.00 12.79 -5.94
C GLU A 27 -3.08 13.29 -6.91
N LEU A 28 -4.30 12.79 -6.78
CA LEU A 28 -5.49 13.21 -7.51
C LEU A 28 -6.42 14.00 -6.59
N PRO A 29 -7.37 14.78 -7.14
CA PRO A 29 -8.43 15.38 -6.33
C PRO A 29 -9.19 14.31 -5.54
N LEU A 30 -9.44 14.55 -4.24
CA LEU A 30 -10.12 13.57 -3.39
C LEU A 30 -11.48 13.11 -3.92
N PRO A 31 -12.31 13.97 -4.56
CA PRO A 31 -13.55 13.51 -5.22
C PRO A 31 -13.30 12.49 -6.33
N THR A 32 -12.18 12.62 -7.06
CA THR A 32 -11.78 11.66 -8.11
C THR A 32 -11.33 10.34 -7.53
N VAL A 33 -10.55 10.37 -6.45
CA VAL A 33 -10.16 9.15 -5.71
C VAL A 33 -11.40 8.44 -5.16
N ARG A 34 -12.36 9.18 -4.59
CA ARG A 34 -13.62 8.62 -4.11
C ARG A 34 -14.41 7.94 -5.23
N ALA A 35 -14.52 8.59 -6.40
CA ALA A 35 -15.18 8.01 -7.56
C ALA A 35 -14.52 6.70 -8.01
N ALA A 36 -13.18 6.62 -7.97
CA ALA A 36 -12.44 5.40 -8.28
C ALA A 36 -12.71 4.28 -7.27
N ILE A 37 -12.74 4.59 -5.97
CA ILE A 37 -13.09 3.62 -4.91
C ILE A 37 -14.53 3.11 -5.12
N GLU A 38 -15.48 4.01 -5.37
CA GLU A 38 -16.87 3.63 -5.59
C GLU A 38 -17.01 2.71 -6.81
N LEU A 39 -16.34 3.05 -7.91
CA LEU A 39 -16.39 2.27 -9.15
C LEU A 39 -15.72 0.90 -8.97
N ALA A 40 -14.58 0.84 -8.29
CA ALA A 40 -13.90 -0.41 -7.95
C ALA A 40 -14.80 -1.35 -7.12
N LYS A 41 -15.48 -0.81 -6.10
CA LYS A 41 -16.45 -1.58 -5.29
C LYS A 41 -17.61 -2.13 -6.14
N ARG A 42 -18.16 -1.34 -7.07
CA ARG A 42 -19.23 -1.79 -7.99
C ARG A 42 -18.79 -2.97 -8.86
N HIS A 43 -17.52 -2.97 -9.28
CA HIS A 43 -16.91 -4.03 -10.10
C HIS A 43 -16.25 -5.14 -9.29
N ARG A 44 -16.28 -5.07 -7.95
CA ARG A 44 -15.68 -6.04 -7.03
C ARG A 44 -14.16 -6.13 -7.14
N CYS A 45 -13.51 -5.09 -7.64
CA CYS A 45 -12.05 -4.98 -7.61
C CYS A 45 -11.56 -4.80 -6.18
N LYS A 46 -10.43 -5.36 -5.85
CA LYS A 46 -9.72 -5.05 -4.60
C LYS A 46 -9.17 -3.63 -4.65
N VAL A 47 -9.38 -2.86 -3.59
CA VAL A 47 -8.88 -1.49 -3.49
C VAL A 47 -7.73 -1.42 -2.51
N ILE A 48 -6.56 -1.03 -3.02
CA ILE A 48 -5.37 -0.74 -2.21
C ILE A 48 -5.14 0.77 -2.26
N LEU A 49 -5.20 1.45 -1.13
CA LEU A 49 -4.91 2.87 -1.01
C LEU A 49 -3.55 3.07 -0.36
N ASP A 50 -2.64 3.68 -1.11
CA ASP A 50 -1.44 4.31 -0.58
C ASP A 50 -1.78 5.78 -0.30
N PRO A 51 -1.91 6.22 0.96
CA PRO A 51 -2.40 7.55 1.27
C PRO A 51 -1.31 8.63 1.13
N ALA A 52 -0.54 8.57 0.05
CA ALA A 52 0.56 9.46 -0.30
C ALA A 52 0.13 10.51 -1.34
N PRO A 53 0.43 11.80 -1.14
CA PRO A 53 0.84 12.42 0.12
C PRO A 53 -0.32 12.48 1.12
N ALA A 54 -0.04 12.18 2.39
CA ALA A 54 -1.08 12.16 3.41
C ALA A 54 -1.65 13.57 3.66
N PRO A 55 -2.96 13.78 3.53
CA PRO A 55 -3.60 14.97 4.05
C PRO A 55 -3.59 14.91 5.58
N GLY A 56 -3.60 16.05 6.26
CA GLY A 56 -3.66 16.06 7.73
C GLY A 56 -4.88 15.32 8.31
N ARG A 57 -5.95 15.17 7.53
CA ARG A 57 -7.12 14.36 7.85
C ARG A 57 -7.64 13.69 6.58
N LEU A 58 -7.72 12.38 6.60
CA LEU A 58 -8.33 11.59 5.53
C LEU A 58 -9.84 11.46 5.79
N PRO A 59 -10.71 11.82 4.82
CA PRO A 59 -12.14 11.58 4.91
C PRO A 59 -12.45 10.08 5.10
N ALA A 60 -13.44 9.76 5.95
CA ALA A 60 -13.75 8.37 6.30
C ALA A 60 -14.12 7.52 5.07
N GLU A 61 -14.84 8.11 4.12
CA GLU A 61 -15.23 7.44 2.87
C GLU A 61 -14.04 7.00 1.99
N LEU A 62 -12.86 7.60 2.16
CA LEU A 62 -11.63 7.18 1.49
C LEU A 62 -10.89 6.07 2.27
N CYS A 63 -11.26 5.83 3.52
CA CYS A 63 -10.73 4.72 4.31
C CYS A 63 -11.47 3.40 4.04
N GLU A 64 -12.63 3.42 3.41
CA GLU A 64 -13.43 2.22 3.10
C GLU A 64 -12.81 1.42 1.94
N VAL A 65 -11.65 0.85 2.16
CA VAL A 65 -10.85 0.10 1.18
C VAL A 65 -10.47 -1.29 1.70
N ASP A 66 -10.06 -2.20 0.81
CA ASP A 66 -9.59 -3.53 1.24
C ASP A 66 -8.28 -3.41 2.02
N VAL A 67 -7.34 -2.60 1.54
CA VAL A 67 -6.05 -2.36 2.21
C VAL A 67 -5.69 -0.88 2.17
N ILE A 68 -5.30 -0.33 3.32
CA ILE A 68 -4.63 0.98 3.40
C ILE A 68 -3.16 0.76 3.76
N SER A 69 -2.24 1.39 3.00
CA SER A 69 -0.80 1.11 3.13
C SER A 69 0.05 2.39 3.29
N PRO A 70 -0.02 3.08 4.43
CA PRO A 70 0.79 4.26 4.69
C PRO A 70 2.24 3.90 5.03
N ASN A 71 3.17 4.82 4.74
CA ASN A 71 4.50 4.82 5.34
C ASN A 71 4.48 5.46 6.76
N VAL A 72 5.65 5.51 7.41
CA VAL A 72 5.81 6.08 8.77
C VAL A 72 5.26 7.49 8.85
N THR A 73 5.68 8.37 7.95
CA THR A 73 5.27 9.80 7.97
C THR A 73 3.77 9.96 7.74
N GLU A 74 3.23 9.23 6.79
CA GLU A 74 1.80 9.24 6.47
C GLU A 74 0.96 8.69 7.62
N ALA A 75 1.39 7.58 8.21
CA ALA A 75 0.72 6.96 9.34
C ALA A 75 0.65 7.90 10.55
N GLU A 76 1.75 8.58 10.87
CA GLU A 76 1.83 9.57 11.94
C GLU A 76 0.94 10.80 11.66
N LEU A 77 0.95 11.31 10.43
CA LEU A 77 0.11 12.45 10.04
C LEU A 77 -1.39 12.11 10.11
N LEU A 78 -1.76 10.92 9.65
CA LEU A 78 -3.16 10.50 9.61
C LEU A 78 -3.75 10.22 10.98
N THR A 79 -2.94 9.71 11.92
CA THR A 79 -3.44 9.25 13.22
C THR A 79 -3.02 10.12 14.40
N GLY A 80 -2.04 11.00 14.22
CA GLY A 80 -1.44 11.79 15.29
C GLY A 80 -0.58 10.97 16.27
N THR A 81 -0.37 9.68 16.00
CA THR A 81 0.39 8.76 16.85
C THR A 81 1.76 8.51 16.25
N LYS A 82 2.81 8.60 17.08
CA LYS A 82 4.17 8.30 16.65
C LYS A 82 4.39 6.80 16.44
N THR A 83 5.06 6.45 15.35
CA THR A 83 5.53 5.09 15.09
C THR A 83 6.82 4.81 15.88
N GLY A 84 7.25 3.55 15.95
CA GLY A 84 8.55 3.17 16.52
C GLY A 84 8.47 1.95 17.42
N GLU A 85 7.48 1.87 18.27
CA GLU A 85 7.19 0.71 19.09
C GLU A 85 6.08 -0.14 18.46
N GLU A 86 6.18 -1.46 18.56
CA GLU A 86 5.22 -2.41 18.00
C GLU A 86 3.78 -2.12 18.45
N ARG A 87 3.61 -1.75 19.74
CA ARG A 87 2.30 -1.38 20.29
C ARG A 87 1.72 -0.13 19.64
N ALA A 88 2.57 0.87 19.37
CA ALA A 88 2.16 2.12 18.71
C ALA A 88 1.81 1.86 17.25
N ASP A 89 2.66 1.11 16.54
CA ASP A 89 2.43 0.70 15.15
C ASP A 89 1.10 -0.08 15.03
N LYS A 90 0.83 -1.01 15.97
CA LYS A 90 -0.45 -1.73 16.02
C LYS A 90 -1.65 -0.80 16.25
N ASN A 91 -1.55 0.15 17.18
CA ASN A 91 -2.64 1.08 17.46
C ASN A 91 -2.95 1.96 16.26
N ILE A 92 -1.93 2.40 15.52
CA ILE A 92 -2.08 3.13 14.25
C ILE A 92 -2.87 2.29 13.24
N ALA A 93 -2.48 1.03 13.05
CA ALA A 93 -3.17 0.13 12.12
C ALA A 93 -4.64 -0.09 12.53
N LEU A 94 -4.90 -0.28 13.82
CA LEU A 94 -6.27 -0.44 14.34
C LEU A 94 -7.12 0.84 14.19
N ASP A 95 -6.52 2.03 14.34
CA ASP A 95 -7.21 3.30 14.09
C ASP A 95 -7.63 3.44 12.62
N LEU A 96 -6.75 3.08 11.68
CA LEU A 96 -7.08 3.09 10.25
C LEU A 96 -8.18 2.08 9.90
N ILE A 97 -8.18 0.91 10.54
CA ILE A 97 -9.24 -0.10 10.39
C ILE A 97 -10.56 0.42 10.99
N ALA A 98 -10.52 1.06 12.15
CA ALA A 98 -11.71 1.64 12.76
C ALA A 98 -12.34 2.76 11.91
N ARG A 99 -11.57 3.37 11.01
CA ARG A 99 -12.06 4.36 10.03
C ARG A 99 -12.68 3.73 8.78
N GLY A 100 -12.60 2.41 8.59
CA GLY A 100 -13.28 1.70 7.50
C GLY A 100 -12.42 0.75 6.67
N ALA A 101 -11.09 0.73 6.84
CA ALA A 101 -10.24 -0.20 6.09
C ALA A 101 -10.43 -1.64 6.57
N SER A 102 -10.45 -2.61 5.64
CA SER A 102 -10.51 -4.03 5.99
C SER A 102 -9.17 -4.54 6.54
N ALA A 103 -8.08 -3.93 6.14
CA ALA A 103 -6.74 -4.19 6.65
C ALA A 103 -5.85 -2.96 6.53
N ALA A 104 -4.83 -2.87 7.38
CA ALA A 104 -3.75 -1.90 7.30
C ALA A 104 -2.41 -2.61 7.16
N VAL A 105 -1.59 -2.14 6.20
CA VAL A 105 -0.23 -2.61 5.97
C VAL A 105 0.72 -1.42 6.10
N LEU A 106 1.34 -1.26 7.27
CA LEU A 106 2.24 -0.14 7.54
C LEU A 106 3.62 -0.42 6.94
N LYS A 107 4.12 0.49 6.11
CA LYS A 107 5.49 0.50 5.58
C LYS A 107 6.42 1.15 6.61
N LEU A 108 7.30 0.40 7.24
CA LEU A 108 8.12 0.85 8.38
C LEU A 108 9.60 1.03 8.03
N GLY A 109 9.93 1.15 6.73
CA GLY A 109 11.28 1.30 6.21
C GLY A 109 12.19 0.13 6.62
N GLY A 110 13.38 0.41 7.14
CA GLY A 110 14.31 -0.64 7.60
C GLY A 110 13.77 -1.52 8.73
N ARG A 111 12.62 -1.20 9.31
CA ARG A 111 11.90 -2.07 10.24
C ARG A 111 10.95 -3.05 9.55
N GLY A 112 10.89 -3.08 8.22
CA GLY A 112 9.99 -3.93 7.43
C GLY A 112 8.57 -3.41 7.37
N SER A 113 7.58 -4.26 7.57
CA SER A 113 6.17 -3.88 7.56
C SER A 113 5.36 -4.54 8.67
N MET A 114 4.19 -3.98 8.97
CA MET A 114 3.22 -4.55 9.89
C MET A 114 1.88 -4.70 9.18
N VAL A 115 1.33 -5.89 9.22
CA VAL A 115 -0.01 -6.22 8.72
C VAL A 115 -0.96 -6.36 9.90
N VAL A 116 -2.12 -5.69 9.84
CA VAL A 116 -3.23 -5.89 10.78
C VAL A 116 -4.52 -5.98 9.97
N THR A 117 -5.38 -6.94 10.28
CA THR A 117 -6.69 -7.10 9.64
C THR A 117 -7.84 -6.78 10.59
N ALA A 118 -9.00 -6.42 10.05
CA ALA A 118 -10.23 -6.25 10.84
C ALA A 118 -10.65 -7.53 11.56
N GLY A 119 -10.24 -8.70 11.05
CA GLY A 119 -10.43 -10.01 11.70
C GLY A 119 -9.47 -10.29 12.87
N GLY A 120 -8.63 -9.31 13.25
CA GLY A 120 -7.71 -9.41 14.39
C GLY A 120 -6.39 -10.14 14.11
N GLN A 121 -6.13 -10.56 12.88
CA GLN A 121 -4.83 -11.10 12.50
C GLN A 121 -3.78 -10.01 12.51
N MET A 122 -2.59 -10.31 13.01
CA MET A 122 -1.44 -9.41 13.03
C MET A 122 -0.17 -10.16 12.65
N ALA A 123 0.66 -9.54 11.82
CA ALA A 123 1.98 -10.05 11.49
C ALA A 123 2.98 -8.88 11.38
N ARG A 124 4.16 -9.07 11.97
CA ARG A 124 5.35 -8.25 11.72
C ARG A 124 6.21 -8.96 10.70
N ILE A 125 6.56 -8.28 9.63
CA ILE A 125 7.43 -8.81 8.58
C ILE A 125 8.73 -8.01 8.59
N PRO A 126 9.89 -8.64 8.83
CA PRO A 126 11.19 -7.96 8.78
C PRO A 126 11.47 -7.34 7.41
N ALA A 127 12.37 -6.35 7.36
CA ALA A 127 12.92 -5.87 6.12
C ALA A 127 13.93 -6.87 5.55
N TYR A 128 14.11 -6.87 4.25
CA TYR A 128 15.25 -7.50 3.59
C TYR A 128 16.49 -6.61 3.69
N GLU A 129 17.66 -7.20 3.89
CA GLU A 129 18.92 -6.48 3.97
C GLU A 129 19.45 -6.23 2.56
N VAL A 130 19.67 -4.95 2.22
CA VAL A 130 20.17 -4.53 0.92
C VAL A 130 21.09 -3.30 1.07
N ASP A 131 21.99 -3.11 0.12
CA ASP A 131 22.79 -1.88 0.01
C ASP A 131 21.93 -0.75 -0.56
N ILE A 132 21.64 0.26 0.26
CA ILE A 132 20.77 1.37 -0.11
C ILE A 132 21.53 2.38 -0.96
N VAL A 133 21.04 2.61 -2.18
CA VAL A 133 21.53 3.63 -3.12
C VAL A 133 20.57 4.83 -3.18
N ASP A 134 19.27 4.57 -3.33
CA ASP A 134 18.22 5.60 -3.43
C ASP A 134 16.91 5.02 -2.92
N THR A 135 16.18 5.75 -2.08
CA THR A 135 14.88 5.30 -1.55
C THR A 135 13.68 5.78 -2.37
N THR A 136 13.96 6.49 -3.48
CA THR A 136 12.92 6.98 -4.39
C THR A 136 12.08 5.80 -4.91
N ALA A 137 10.76 5.97 -4.88
CA ALA A 137 9.79 4.99 -5.34
C ALA A 137 9.80 3.60 -4.63
N ALA A 138 10.53 3.43 -3.52
CA ALA A 138 10.47 2.20 -2.73
C ALA A 138 9.04 1.91 -2.20
N GLY A 139 8.31 2.96 -1.81
CA GLY A 139 6.90 2.87 -1.43
C GLY A 139 6.00 2.44 -2.58
N ASP A 140 6.26 2.94 -3.80
CA ASP A 140 5.51 2.59 -5.01
C ASP A 140 5.74 1.12 -5.38
N ALA A 141 7.02 0.67 -5.36
CA ALA A 141 7.38 -0.73 -5.59
C ALA A 141 6.71 -1.66 -4.56
N PHE A 142 6.75 -1.28 -3.27
CA PHE A 142 6.08 -2.01 -2.21
C PHE A 142 4.58 -2.13 -2.48
N THR A 143 3.91 -1.01 -2.73
CA THR A 143 2.44 -1.00 -2.85
C THR A 143 1.98 -1.70 -4.13
N ALA A 144 2.74 -1.59 -5.23
CA ALA A 144 2.49 -2.34 -6.46
C ALA A 144 2.64 -3.86 -6.24
N ALA A 145 3.70 -4.31 -5.57
CA ALA A 145 3.92 -5.72 -5.24
C ALA A 145 2.85 -6.26 -4.29
N LEU A 146 2.43 -5.47 -3.29
CA LEU A 146 1.32 -5.81 -2.40
C LEU A 146 0.03 -6.03 -3.20
N ALA A 147 -0.27 -5.15 -4.15
CA ALA A 147 -1.44 -5.27 -5.02
C ALA A 147 -1.40 -6.53 -5.87
N VAL A 148 -0.23 -6.88 -6.43
CA VAL A 148 -0.02 -8.13 -7.18
C VAL A 148 -0.28 -9.36 -6.29
N GLY A 149 0.22 -9.36 -5.06
CA GLY A 149 -0.03 -10.47 -4.13
C GLY A 149 -1.53 -10.61 -3.80
N VAL A 150 -2.19 -9.49 -3.50
CA VAL A 150 -3.63 -9.44 -3.20
C VAL A 150 -4.47 -9.90 -4.40
N SER A 151 -4.15 -9.45 -5.63
CA SER A 151 -4.88 -9.84 -6.84
C SER A 151 -4.75 -11.34 -7.16
N ARG A 152 -3.63 -11.95 -6.76
CA ARG A 152 -3.40 -13.40 -6.87
C ARG A 152 -4.04 -14.22 -5.75
N GLY A 153 -4.79 -13.59 -4.84
CA GLY A 153 -5.46 -14.26 -3.73
C GLY A 153 -4.54 -14.72 -2.60
N GLN A 154 -3.30 -14.20 -2.54
CA GLN A 154 -2.39 -14.48 -1.44
C GLN A 154 -2.93 -13.86 -0.14
N ASP A 155 -2.64 -14.50 1.01
CA ASP A 155 -2.85 -13.85 2.29
C ASP A 155 -1.96 -12.61 2.45
N LEU A 156 -2.41 -11.65 3.27
CA LEU A 156 -1.70 -10.36 3.39
C LEU A 156 -0.30 -10.48 3.98
N ARG A 157 0.00 -11.51 4.77
CA ARG A 157 1.34 -11.74 5.29
C ARG A 157 2.29 -12.14 4.15
N THR A 158 1.87 -13.06 3.29
CA THR A 158 2.63 -13.50 2.12
C THR A 158 2.80 -12.35 1.12
N ALA A 159 1.72 -11.61 0.83
CA ALA A 159 1.77 -10.44 -0.05
C ALA A 159 2.70 -9.35 0.50
N ALA A 160 2.72 -9.11 1.82
CA ALA A 160 3.59 -8.12 2.44
C ALA A 160 5.08 -8.54 2.47
N LYS A 161 5.39 -9.85 2.54
CA LYS A 161 6.77 -10.35 2.35
C LYS A 161 7.27 -10.02 0.94
N PHE A 162 6.48 -10.33 -0.07
CA PHE A 162 6.78 -10.01 -1.46
C PHE A 162 6.93 -8.49 -1.68
N ALA A 163 6.06 -7.70 -1.05
CA ALA A 163 6.12 -6.25 -1.10
C ALA A 163 7.38 -5.67 -0.42
N ASN A 164 7.79 -6.22 0.75
CA ASN A 164 9.03 -5.82 1.40
C ASN A 164 10.26 -6.07 0.51
N ALA A 165 10.32 -7.24 -0.16
CA ALA A 165 11.41 -7.57 -1.07
C ALA A 165 11.44 -6.60 -2.27
N ALA A 166 10.29 -6.31 -2.87
CA ALA A 166 10.20 -5.36 -3.98
C ALA A 166 10.64 -3.94 -3.57
N GLY A 167 10.17 -3.46 -2.41
CA GLY A 167 10.58 -2.16 -1.88
C GLY A 167 12.07 -2.09 -1.53
N ALA A 168 12.64 -3.17 -0.99
CA ALA A 168 14.07 -3.26 -0.72
C ALA A 168 14.91 -3.22 -2.01
N LEU A 169 14.54 -4.00 -3.03
CA LEU A 169 15.24 -4.00 -4.32
C LEU A 169 15.16 -2.64 -5.02
N ALA A 170 14.03 -1.95 -4.96
CA ALA A 170 13.92 -0.59 -5.50
C ALA A 170 14.93 0.36 -4.86
N CYS A 171 15.30 0.15 -3.58
CA CYS A 171 16.32 0.96 -2.91
C CYS A 171 17.74 0.70 -3.40
N THR A 172 18.03 -0.37 -4.15
CA THR A 172 19.39 -0.73 -4.61
C THR A 172 19.82 -0.01 -5.88
N ARG A 173 18.93 0.79 -6.49
CA ARG A 173 19.16 1.44 -7.78
C ARG A 173 18.74 2.90 -7.73
N LEU A 174 19.41 3.74 -8.55
CA LEU A 174 19.04 5.15 -8.68
C LEU A 174 17.79 5.32 -9.55
N GLY A 175 16.86 6.15 -9.08
CA GLY A 175 15.69 6.60 -9.83
C GLY A 175 14.40 5.89 -9.46
N ALA A 176 13.32 6.19 -10.18
CA ALA A 176 11.98 5.66 -9.93
C ALA A 176 11.67 4.45 -10.81
N GLN A 177 11.22 4.66 -12.05
CA GLN A 177 10.87 3.56 -12.95
C GLN A 177 12.04 2.64 -13.28
N SER A 178 13.25 3.19 -13.41
CA SER A 178 14.47 2.43 -13.68
C SER A 178 14.89 1.52 -12.51
N ALA A 179 14.42 1.82 -11.31
CA ALA A 179 14.73 1.05 -10.09
C ALA A 179 13.70 -0.05 -9.80
N MET A 180 12.57 -0.09 -10.51
CA MET A 180 11.54 -1.11 -10.28
C MET A 180 12.07 -2.50 -10.55
N PRO A 181 11.96 -3.42 -9.57
CA PRO A 181 12.42 -4.80 -9.74
C PRO A 181 11.46 -5.60 -10.63
N THR A 182 12.00 -6.60 -11.28
CA THR A 182 11.21 -7.65 -11.95
C THR A 182 10.68 -8.66 -10.91
N PHE A 183 9.68 -9.41 -11.31
CA PHE A 183 9.11 -10.49 -10.49
C PHE A 183 10.17 -11.53 -10.09
N ASP A 184 11.06 -11.91 -11.01
CA ASP A 184 12.11 -12.90 -10.77
C ASP A 184 13.16 -12.38 -9.78
N GLU A 185 13.58 -11.11 -9.90
CA GLU A 185 14.50 -10.51 -8.94
C GLU A 185 13.94 -10.52 -7.51
N VAL A 186 12.63 -10.24 -7.36
CA VAL A 186 11.97 -10.30 -6.06
C VAL A 186 11.99 -11.71 -5.48
N HIS A 187 11.71 -12.73 -6.29
CA HIS A 187 11.76 -14.12 -5.85
C HIS A 187 13.16 -14.58 -5.46
N ILE A 188 14.18 -14.21 -6.24
CA ILE A 188 15.57 -14.51 -5.92
C ILE A 188 15.94 -13.93 -4.53
N LEU A 189 15.63 -12.65 -4.27
CA LEU A 189 15.91 -12.05 -2.95
C LEU A 189 15.18 -12.78 -1.82
N MET A 190 13.93 -13.19 -2.04
CA MET A 190 13.15 -13.93 -1.04
C MET A 190 13.69 -15.33 -0.75
N GLU A 191 14.29 -15.99 -1.76
CA GLU A 191 14.95 -17.29 -1.61
C GLU A 191 16.29 -17.17 -0.87
N ASP A 192 17.05 -16.12 -1.19
CA ASP A 192 18.37 -15.86 -0.58
C ASP A 192 18.24 -15.40 0.90
N GLN A 193 17.15 -14.74 1.25
CA GLN A 193 16.88 -14.23 2.60
C GLN A 193 15.48 -14.69 3.08
N PRO A 194 15.29 -15.93 3.51
CA PRO A 194 14.00 -16.40 3.99
C PRO A 194 13.63 -15.74 5.32
N ILE A 195 12.51 -14.98 5.37
CA ILE A 195 11.99 -14.26 6.54
C ILE A 195 10.59 -14.73 6.95
#